data_811a9dd8aeddaf2def528bb041c8c9ef
#
_entry.id   811a9dd8aeddaf2def528bb041c8c9ef
#
_cell.length_a   1.000
_cell.length_b   1.000
_cell.length_c   1.000
_cell.angle_alpha   90.00
_cell.angle_beta   90.00
_cell.angle_gamma   90.00
#
_symmetry.space_group_name_H-M   'P 1'
#
loop_
_entity.id
_entity.type
_entity.pdbx_description
1 polymer ?
#
loop_
_entity_poly.entity_id
_entity_poly.type
_entity_poly.pdbx_seq_one_letter_code
_entity_poly.pdbx_strand_id
1 'polypeptide(L)'
;EPEYQFVRGSVREELELGPRRLAALRREKIDEDALAAATASLAERLRLEGLLDANPFTLSGGQKRRLSVASALATAPRVLILDEPTFGQDASTWGELVRLIRGLLAEGVAVISVTHDLEFTAALGGRSITLESLPHKPADRGLQEGK
;
A
#
# COMPACT_ATOMS: atom_id res chain seq x y z
N GLU A 1 6.86 6.15 -6.61
CA GLU A 1 7.82 6.50 -5.54
C GLU A 1 7.03 6.74 -4.26
N PRO A 2 7.33 6.04 -3.14
CA PRO A 2 6.56 6.15 -1.90
C PRO A 2 6.61 7.54 -1.26
N GLU A 3 7.52 8.40 -1.68
CA GLU A 3 7.74 9.73 -1.10
C GLU A 3 6.60 10.72 -1.38
N TYR A 4 5.85 10.52 -2.47
CA TYR A 4 4.74 11.41 -2.83
C TYR A 4 3.39 11.01 -2.20
N GLN A 5 3.36 9.96 -1.38
CA GLN A 5 2.12 9.43 -0.81
C GLN A 5 1.77 10.06 0.55
N PHE A 6 2.76 10.65 1.24
CA PHE A 6 2.55 11.18 2.60
C PHE A 6 2.18 12.67 2.55
N VAL A 7 1.13 13.02 3.28
CA VAL A 7 0.59 14.40 3.32
C VAL A 7 0.53 14.99 4.73
N ARG A 8 0.93 14.22 5.75
CA ARG A 8 0.87 14.63 7.15
C ARG A 8 2.25 14.79 7.77
N GLY A 9 2.29 15.52 8.90
CA GLY A 9 3.52 15.84 9.62
C GLY A 9 4.06 14.72 10.49
N SER A 10 3.23 13.72 10.83
CA SER A 10 3.63 12.56 11.62
C SER A 10 3.04 11.25 11.08
N VAL A 11 3.68 10.13 11.43
CA VAL A 11 3.20 8.78 11.13
C VAL A 11 1.79 8.58 11.70
N ARG A 12 1.54 9.02 12.93
CA ARG A 12 0.22 8.96 13.58
C ARG A 12 -0.85 9.64 12.74
N GLU A 13 -0.63 10.89 12.38
CA GLU A 13 -1.58 11.67 11.58
C GLU A 13 -1.81 11.04 10.19
N GLU A 14 -0.78 10.43 9.61
CA GLU A 14 -0.89 9.74 8.33
C GLU A 14 -1.78 8.48 8.44
N LEU A 15 -1.64 7.70 9.52
CA LEU A 15 -2.46 6.53 9.79
C LEU A 15 -3.92 6.89 10.09
N GLU A 16 -4.15 7.99 10.81
CA GLU A 16 -5.49 8.46 11.17
C GLU A 16 -6.23 9.16 10.01
N LEU A 17 -5.52 9.60 8.98
CA LEU A 17 -6.09 10.38 7.88
C LEU A 17 -7.24 9.64 7.18
N GLY A 18 -7.04 8.38 6.81
CA GLY A 18 -8.03 7.56 6.13
C GLY A 18 -9.31 7.38 6.97
N PRO A 19 -9.21 6.86 8.20
CA PRO A 19 -10.34 6.73 9.11
C PRO A 19 -11.11 8.03 9.34
N ARG A 20 -10.40 9.14 9.57
CA ARG A 20 -11.04 10.47 9.76
C ARG A 20 -11.80 10.93 8.53
N ARG A 21 -11.23 10.75 7.34
CA ARG A 21 -11.91 11.07 6.07
C ARG A 21 -13.14 10.20 5.84
N LEU A 22 -13.04 8.92 6.14
CA LEU A 22 -14.15 7.97 5.98
C LEU A 22 -15.32 8.33 6.92
N ALA A 23 -15.05 8.62 8.18
CA ALA A 23 -16.04 9.07 9.14
C ALA A 23 -16.72 10.37 8.69
N ALA A 24 -15.94 11.35 8.20
CA ALA A 24 -16.48 12.60 7.67
C ALA A 24 -17.43 12.37 6.47
N LEU A 25 -17.05 11.49 5.54
CA LEU A 25 -17.90 11.12 4.39
C LEU A 25 -19.21 10.44 4.82
N ARG A 26 -19.17 9.64 5.88
CA ARG A 26 -20.33 8.94 6.44
C ARG A 26 -21.14 9.80 7.41
N ARG A 27 -20.66 10.99 7.74
CA ARG A 27 -21.20 11.89 8.78
C ARG A 27 -21.28 11.21 10.16
N GLU A 28 -20.32 10.35 10.44
CA GLU A 28 -20.15 9.65 11.71
C GLU A 28 -19.25 10.44 12.65
N LYS A 29 -19.52 10.38 13.95
CA LYS A 29 -18.61 10.91 14.97
C LYS A 29 -17.48 9.92 15.19
N ILE A 30 -16.27 10.45 15.34
CA ILE A 30 -15.10 9.64 15.66
C ILE A 30 -15.03 9.47 17.19
N ASP A 31 -14.83 8.25 17.60
CA ASP A 31 -14.38 7.90 18.94
C ASP A 31 -12.84 8.01 18.92
N GLU A 32 -12.32 9.06 19.56
CA GLU A 32 -10.88 9.37 19.54
C GLU A 32 -10.06 8.28 20.28
N ASP A 33 -10.61 7.71 21.36
CA ASP A 33 -9.93 6.66 22.11
C ASP A 33 -9.86 5.36 21.29
N ALA A 34 -10.94 4.99 20.62
CA ALA A 34 -10.97 3.85 19.72
C ALA A 34 -10.04 4.04 18.53
N LEU A 35 -9.99 5.25 17.95
CA LEU A 35 -9.07 5.57 16.85
C LEU A 35 -7.62 5.47 17.29
N ALA A 36 -7.27 6.05 18.45
CA ALA A 36 -5.92 5.98 19.00
C ALA A 36 -5.49 4.53 19.27
N ALA A 37 -6.36 3.71 19.84
CA ALA A 37 -6.10 2.30 20.10
C ALA A 37 -5.89 1.51 18.79
N ALA A 38 -6.74 1.72 17.78
CA ALA A 38 -6.61 1.09 16.48
C ALA A 38 -5.30 1.50 15.77
N THR A 39 -4.93 2.79 15.84
CA THR A 39 -3.68 3.32 15.28
C THR A 39 -2.47 2.69 15.96
N ALA A 40 -2.47 2.59 17.29
CA ALA A 40 -1.38 1.96 18.05
C ALA A 40 -1.23 0.48 17.70
N SER A 41 -2.34 -0.28 17.67
CA SER A 41 -2.34 -1.70 17.29
C SER A 41 -1.83 -1.92 15.86
N LEU A 42 -2.24 -1.07 14.91
CA LEU A 42 -1.78 -1.15 13.54
C LEU A 42 -0.29 -0.82 13.42
N ALA A 43 0.18 0.19 14.15
CA ALA A 43 1.60 0.55 14.20
C ALA A 43 2.46 -0.59 14.76
N GLU A 44 2.03 -1.26 15.84
CA GLU A 44 2.69 -2.41 16.41
C GLU A 44 2.80 -3.57 15.40
N ARG A 45 1.70 -3.95 14.76
CA ARG A 45 1.67 -5.00 13.72
C ARG A 45 2.67 -4.75 12.58
N LEU A 46 2.94 -3.49 12.27
CA LEU A 46 3.82 -3.06 11.17
C LEU A 46 5.17 -2.56 11.64
N ARG A 47 5.49 -2.73 12.93
CA ARG A 47 6.75 -2.29 13.55
C ARG A 47 7.04 -0.80 13.33
N LEU A 48 6.00 0.02 13.55
CA LEU A 48 6.04 1.47 13.47
C LEU A 48 5.74 2.14 14.84
N GLU A 49 5.56 1.37 15.91
CA GLU A 49 5.15 1.84 17.23
C GLU A 49 6.07 2.92 17.81
N GLY A 50 7.38 2.75 17.64
CA GLY A 50 8.37 3.73 18.07
C GLY A 50 8.52 4.95 17.15
N LEU A 51 7.74 5.03 16.09
CA LEU A 51 7.87 6.03 15.03
C LEU A 51 6.60 6.88 14.86
N LEU A 52 5.58 6.70 15.72
CA LEU A 52 4.30 7.37 15.57
C LEU A 52 4.40 8.90 15.51
N ASP A 53 5.34 9.49 16.24
CA ASP A 53 5.54 10.94 16.28
C ASP A 53 6.64 11.41 15.30
N ALA A 54 7.25 10.47 14.56
CA ALA A 54 8.26 10.80 13.56
C ALA A 54 7.63 11.39 12.29
N ASN A 55 8.40 12.24 11.61
CA ASN A 55 8.00 12.76 10.30
C ASN A 55 8.14 11.63 9.25
N PRO A 56 7.10 11.32 8.44
CA PRO A 56 7.14 10.26 7.43
C PRO A 56 8.30 10.38 6.45
N PHE A 57 8.73 11.58 6.11
CA PHE A 57 9.82 11.82 5.16
C PHE A 57 11.20 11.43 5.72
N THR A 58 11.36 11.37 7.05
CA THR A 58 12.61 10.97 7.70
C THR A 58 12.77 9.46 7.86
N LEU A 59 11.75 8.69 7.53
CA LEU A 59 11.75 7.24 7.63
C LEU A 59 12.68 6.59 6.58
N SER A 60 13.24 5.43 6.92
CA SER A 60 13.93 4.58 5.94
C SER A 60 12.98 4.07 4.85
N GLY A 61 13.50 3.61 3.71
CA GLY A 61 12.68 3.08 2.62
C GLY A 61 11.74 1.96 3.07
N GLY A 62 12.24 1.01 3.87
CA GLY A 62 11.41 -0.07 4.42
C GLY A 62 10.33 0.42 5.40
N GLN A 63 10.66 1.43 6.24
CA GLN A 63 9.69 2.06 7.14
C GLN A 63 8.61 2.83 6.35
N LYS A 64 8.99 3.59 5.32
CA LYS A 64 8.05 4.27 4.41
C LYS A 64 7.10 3.27 3.75
N ARG A 65 7.63 2.13 3.30
CA ARG A 65 6.80 1.08 2.69
C ARG A 65 5.81 0.50 3.69
N ARG A 66 6.25 0.18 4.91
CA ARG A 66 5.34 -0.30 5.97
C ARG A 66 4.28 0.75 6.29
N LEU A 67 4.64 2.03 6.36
CA LEU A 67 3.68 3.12 6.57
C LEU A 67 2.67 3.21 5.43
N SER A 68 3.10 3.10 4.17
CA SER A 68 2.19 3.10 3.00
C SER A 68 1.15 1.98 3.09
N VAL A 69 1.59 0.76 3.43
CA VAL A 69 0.66 -0.38 3.65
C VAL A 69 -0.24 -0.14 4.86
N ALA A 70 0.31 0.39 5.96
CA ALA A 70 -0.44 0.73 7.17
C ALA A 70 -1.55 1.74 6.88
N SER A 71 -1.25 2.81 6.14
CA SER A 71 -2.24 3.83 5.77
C SER A 71 -3.39 3.25 4.94
N ALA A 72 -3.09 2.32 4.04
CA ALA A 72 -4.13 1.61 3.28
C ALA A 72 -4.99 0.71 4.19
N LEU A 73 -4.38 0.06 5.20
CA LEU A 73 -5.08 -0.83 6.14
C LEU A 73 -5.86 -0.09 7.23
N ALA A 74 -5.52 1.16 7.50
CA ALA A 74 -6.12 1.94 8.60
C ALA A 74 -7.65 2.07 8.48
N THR A 75 -8.19 1.99 7.27
CA THR A 75 -9.65 1.99 7.02
C THR A 75 -10.29 0.61 7.10
N ALA A 76 -9.56 -0.43 7.52
CA ALA A 76 -10.00 -1.82 7.55
C ALA A 76 -10.64 -2.29 6.23
N PRO A 77 -9.95 -2.18 5.09
CA PRO A 77 -10.53 -2.49 3.80
C PRO A 77 -10.78 -4.00 3.65
N ARG A 78 -11.84 -4.38 2.94
CA ARG A 78 -12.08 -5.78 2.55
C ARG A 78 -11.23 -6.22 1.36
N VAL A 79 -10.71 -5.26 0.59
CA VAL A 79 -9.87 -5.50 -0.59
C VAL A 79 -8.68 -4.55 -0.53
N LEU A 80 -7.49 -5.09 -0.60
CA LEU A 80 -6.22 -4.35 -0.68
C LEU A 80 -5.65 -4.50 -2.09
N ILE A 81 -5.33 -3.39 -2.73
CA ILE A 81 -4.70 -3.36 -4.05
C ILE A 81 -3.28 -2.84 -3.90
N LEU A 82 -2.32 -3.59 -4.43
CA LEU A 82 -0.89 -3.28 -4.36
C LEU A 82 -0.32 -3.23 -5.78
N ASP A 83 0.41 -2.15 -6.07
CA ASP A 83 1.13 -1.98 -7.32
C ASP A 83 2.63 -2.07 -7.06
N GLU A 84 3.29 -3.04 -7.72
CA GLU A 84 4.72 -3.36 -7.58
C GLU A 84 5.22 -3.34 -6.13
N PRO A 85 4.60 -4.11 -5.21
CA PRO A 85 4.85 -3.97 -3.78
C PRO A 85 6.26 -4.36 -3.35
N THR A 86 6.99 -5.15 -4.15
CA THR A 86 8.35 -5.63 -3.84
C THR A 86 9.44 -4.84 -4.54
N PHE A 87 9.10 -3.90 -5.41
CA PHE A 87 10.09 -3.14 -6.18
C PHE A 87 11.10 -2.41 -5.27
N GLY A 88 12.39 -2.62 -5.53
CA GLY A 88 13.48 -1.96 -4.80
C GLY A 88 13.65 -2.42 -3.34
N GLN A 89 13.06 -3.56 -2.94
CA GLN A 89 13.18 -4.10 -1.58
C GLN A 89 14.40 -5.02 -1.44
N ASP A 90 15.06 -4.93 -0.29
CA ASP A 90 16.02 -5.97 0.12
C ASP A 90 15.28 -7.25 0.58
N ALA A 91 16.01 -8.37 0.66
CA ALA A 91 15.43 -9.67 1.00
C ALA A 91 14.72 -9.70 2.38
N SER A 92 15.20 -8.92 3.35
CA SER A 92 14.58 -8.85 4.69
C SER A 92 13.24 -8.16 4.62
N THR A 93 13.19 -6.99 3.98
CA THR A 93 11.96 -6.19 3.81
C THR A 93 10.95 -6.92 2.93
N TRP A 94 11.41 -7.61 1.89
CA TRP A 94 10.58 -8.48 1.06
C TRP A 94 9.90 -9.58 1.89
N GLY A 95 10.68 -10.29 2.71
CA GLY A 95 10.15 -11.36 3.56
C GLY A 95 9.15 -10.85 4.63
N GLU A 96 9.36 -9.64 5.16
CA GLU A 96 8.41 -8.99 6.07
C GLU A 96 7.09 -8.65 5.37
N LEU A 97 7.16 -8.12 4.15
CA LEU A 97 5.97 -7.78 3.36
C LEU A 97 5.15 -9.03 3.02
N VAL A 98 5.80 -10.13 2.60
CA VAL A 98 5.13 -11.40 2.34
C VAL A 98 4.41 -11.93 3.59
N ARG A 99 5.07 -11.90 4.75
CA ARG A 99 4.46 -12.35 6.01
C ARG A 99 3.25 -11.50 6.39
N LEU A 100 3.36 -10.18 6.22
CA LEU A 100 2.25 -9.25 6.46
C LEU A 100 1.04 -9.58 5.58
N ILE A 101 1.26 -9.70 4.26
CA ILE A 101 0.17 -9.96 3.32
C ILE A 101 -0.47 -11.33 3.58
N ARG A 102 0.33 -12.35 3.90
CA ARG A 102 -0.21 -13.66 4.30
C ARG A 102 -1.09 -13.58 5.56
N GLY A 103 -0.70 -12.75 6.52
CA GLY A 103 -1.52 -12.48 7.70
C GLY A 103 -2.87 -11.86 7.33
N LEU A 104 -2.88 -10.87 6.45
CA LEU A 104 -4.11 -10.23 5.96
C LEU A 104 -5.02 -11.20 5.19
N LEU A 105 -4.44 -12.06 4.35
CA LEU A 105 -5.18 -13.10 3.66
C LEU A 105 -5.83 -14.08 4.64
N ALA A 106 -5.13 -14.46 5.72
CA ALA A 106 -5.67 -15.33 6.76
C ALA A 106 -6.81 -14.65 7.56
N GLU A 107 -6.79 -13.33 7.67
CA GLU A 107 -7.85 -12.52 8.27
C GLU A 107 -9.04 -12.28 7.31
N GLY A 108 -8.98 -12.79 6.08
CA GLY A 108 -10.06 -12.69 5.08
C GLY A 108 -10.04 -11.42 4.24
N VAL A 109 -8.95 -10.65 4.26
CA VAL A 109 -8.76 -9.52 3.34
C VAL A 109 -8.42 -10.07 1.96
N ALA A 110 -9.16 -9.65 0.92
CA ALA A 110 -8.81 -9.98 -0.45
C ALA A 110 -7.63 -9.09 -0.89
N VAL A 111 -6.60 -9.68 -1.49
CA VAL A 111 -5.43 -8.95 -1.99
C VAL A 111 -5.33 -9.10 -3.50
N ILE A 112 -5.22 -7.98 -4.20
CA ILE A 112 -4.94 -7.91 -5.63
C ILE A 112 -3.56 -7.25 -5.77
N SER A 113 -2.62 -7.92 -6.42
CA SER A 113 -1.30 -7.34 -6.66
C SER A 113 -0.98 -7.33 -8.15
N VAL A 114 -0.52 -6.18 -8.63
CA VAL A 114 0.12 -6.05 -9.94
C VAL A 114 1.62 -6.13 -9.69
N THR A 115 2.30 -7.10 -10.28
CA THR A 115 3.73 -7.29 -10.09
C THR A 115 4.35 -8.14 -11.20
N HIS A 116 5.63 -7.95 -11.44
CA HIS A 116 6.46 -8.82 -12.27
C HIS A 116 7.34 -9.77 -11.44
N ASP A 117 7.24 -9.70 -10.09
CA ASP A 117 7.98 -10.55 -9.16
C ASP A 117 7.31 -11.93 -9.04
N LEU A 118 7.88 -12.92 -9.74
CA LEU A 118 7.38 -14.29 -9.74
C LEU A 118 7.55 -14.99 -8.39
N GLU A 119 8.60 -14.66 -7.64
CA GLU A 119 8.84 -15.22 -6.30
C GLU A 119 7.79 -14.72 -5.32
N PHE A 120 7.43 -13.45 -5.39
CA PHE A 120 6.36 -12.87 -4.59
C PHE A 120 5.02 -13.52 -4.89
N THR A 121 4.70 -13.70 -6.17
CA THR A 121 3.48 -14.38 -6.61
C THR A 121 3.43 -15.81 -6.09
N ALA A 122 4.53 -16.56 -6.21
CA ALA A 122 4.63 -17.92 -5.69
C ALA A 122 4.53 -17.99 -4.17
N ALA A 123 5.15 -17.03 -3.46
CA ALA A 123 5.12 -16.97 -2.00
C ALA A 123 3.72 -16.70 -1.43
N LEU A 124 2.91 -15.91 -2.09
CA LEU A 124 1.54 -15.62 -1.65
C LEU A 124 0.56 -16.72 -2.02
N GLY A 125 0.82 -17.43 -3.10
CA GLY A 125 -0.15 -18.34 -3.70
C GLY A 125 -1.33 -17.62 -4.33
N GLY A 126 -2.35 -18.37 -4.72
CA GLY A 126 -3.56 -17.79 -5.30
C GLY A 126 -3.60 -17.88 -6.83
N ARG A 127 -4.51 -17.13 -7.43
CA ARG A 127 -4.71 -17.13 -8.89
C ARG A 127 -3.93 -15.99 -9.54
N SER A 128 -3.09 -16.32 -10.51
CA SER A 128 -2.38 -15.36 -11.36
C SER A 128 -3.09 -15.15 -12.69
N ILE A 129 -3.05 -13.92 -13.19
CA ILE A 129 -3.50 -13.53 -14.53
C ILE A 129 -2.33 -12.82 -15.19
N THR A 130 -1.83 -13.36 -16.29
CA THR A 130 -0.79 -12.71 -17.08
C THR A 130 -1.44 -11.80 -18.11
N LEU A 131 -1.04 -10.53 -18.12
CA LEU A 131 -1.45 -9.57 -19.12
C LEU A 131 -0.37 -9.53 -20.21
N GLU A 132 -0.74 -9.89 -21.43
CA GLU A 132 0.14 -9.73 -22.58
C GLU A 132 0.02 -8.31 -23.12
N SER A 133 1.15 -7.70 -23.47
CA SER A 133 1.14 -6.41 -24.15
C SER A 133 0.51 -6.58 -25.52
N LEU A 134 -0.52 -5.78 -25.82
CA LEU A 134 -1.04 -5.73 -27.17
C LEU A 134 0.07 -5.25 -28.11
N PRO A 135 0.23 -5.88 -29.31
CA PRO A 135 1.19 -5.39 -30.29
C PRO A 135 0.89 -3.93 -30.61
N HIS A 136 1.88 -3.08 -30.36
CA HIS A 136 1.79 -1.66 -30.69
C HIS A 136 1.62 -1.52 -32.21
N LYS A 137 0.39 -1.20 -32.66
CA LYS A 137 0.14 -0.88 -34.05
C LYS A 137 0.82 0.47 -34.32
N PRO A 138 1.88 0.54 -35.14
CA PRO A 138 2.49 1.82 -35.42
C PRO A 138 1.43 2.75 -36.02
N ALA A 139 1.33 3.96 -35.47
CA ALA A 139 0.46 4.99 -36.03
C ALA A 139 0.87 5.21 -37.48
N ASP A 140 -0.03 4.93 -38.41
CA ASP A 140 0.11 5.17 -39.83
C ASP A 140 0.31 6.70 -40.03
N ARG A 141 1.57 7.13 -40.17
CA ARG A 141 1.88 8.50 -40.53
C ARG A 141 1.66 8.67 -42.02
N GLY A 142 0.39 8.75 -42.37
CA GLY A 142 -0.03 9.24 -43.66
C GLY A 142 0.25 10.74 -43.79
N LEU A 143 1.50 11.16 -43.87
CA LEU A 143 1.87 12.44 -44.46
C LEU A 143 1.93 12.27 -45.98
N GLN A 144 0.80 12.49 -46.60
CA GLN A 144 0.82 12.83 -48.05
C GLN A 144 1.37 14.25 -48.17
N GLU A 145 2.62 14.36 -48.59
CA GLU A 145 3.11 15.54 -49.26
C GLU A 145 2.34 15.70 -50.58
N GLY A 146 1.43 16.65 -50.62
CA GLY A 146 0.75 17.11 -51.81
C GLY A 146 1.42 18.37 -52.33
N LYS A 147 1.90 18.29 -53.54
CA LYS A 147 2.46 19.31 -54.46
C LYS A 147 1.95 20.73 -54.27
#